data_ebe25b71fe9cf16ce1613a1e498a1e9c
#
_entry.id   ebe25b71fe9cf16ce1613a1e498a1e9c
#
_cell.length_a   1.000
_cell.length_b   1.000
_cell.length_c   1.000
_cell.angle_alpha   90.00
_cell.angle_beta   90.00
_cell.angle_gamma   90.00
#
_symmetry.space_group_name_H-M   'P 1'
#
loop_
_entity.id
_entity.type
_entity.pdbx_description
1 polymer ?
#
loop_
_entity_poly.entity_id
_entity_poly.type
_entity_poly.pdbx_seq_one_letter_code
_entity_poly.pdbx_strand_id
1 'polypeptide(L)'
;MITPEAFRTAKLRRKIYCLEDYQRAWVLFSYSLQKKRIHHLLVSEFIWMRVRERLRGKRVTERMIGNLIRLTRIVALNAAVIAGGVVAGAVLIAPSCAAQQIDIKPNTWSQHYKGYWCFMHEVCCELDHEALITIMGIKNHQKKYKFAKVNILR
;
A
#
# COMPACT_ATOMS: atom_id res chain seq x y z
N MET A 1 12.78 -1.56 -10.47
CA MET A 1 12.83 -1.89 -9.03
C MET A 1 14.01 -1.14 -8.42
N ILE A 2 13.78 -0.48 -7.30
CA ILE A 2 14.87 0.14 -6.55
C ILE A 2 15.49 -0.95 -5.68
N THR A 3 16.78 -1.22 -5.89
CA THR A 3 17.49 -2.18 -5.04
C THR A 3 17.97 -1.51 -3.74
N PRO A 4 18.14 -2.27 -2.64
CA PRO A 4 18.65 -1.71 -1.39
C PRO A 4 20.02 -1.03 -1.54
N GLU A 5 20.88 -1.53 -2.43
CA GLU A 5 22.18 -0.95 -2.74
C GLU A 5 22.06 0.43 -3.38
N ALA A 6 21.01 0.66 -4.20
CA ALA A 6 20.76 1.94 -4.84
C ALA A 6 20.53 3.07 -3.81
N PHE A 7 19.98 2.75 -2.62
CA PHE A 7 19.82 3.74 -1.56
C PHE A 7 21.14 4.27 -1.00
N ARG A 8 22.24 3.58 -1.24
CA ARG A 8 23.58 4.05 -0.83
C ARG A 8 24.08 5.21 -1.69
N THR A 9 23.51 5.41 -2.89
CA THR A 9 23.93 6.51 -3.76
C THR A 9 23.38 7.85 -3.30
N ALA A 10 24.24 8.86 -3.19
CA ALA A 10 23.85 10.22 -2.80
C ALA A 10 22.81 10.82 -3.76
N LYS A 11 22.92 10.49 -5.07
CA LYS A 11 22.00 10.95 -6.11
C LYS A 11 20.57 10.46 -5.88
N LEU A 12 20.39 9.17 -5.56
CA LEU A 12 19.08 8.62 -5.31
C LEU A 12 18.49 9.17 -4.00
N ARG A 13 19.31 9.26 -2.94
CA ARG A 13 18.86 9.85 -1.67
C ARG A 13 18.31 11.27 -1.86
N ARG A 14 19.01 12.13 -2.60
CA ARG A 14 18.53 13.49 -2.90
C ARG A 14 17.16 13.47 -3.59
N LYS A 15 16.98 12.61 -4.60
CA LYS A 15 15.70 12.48 -5.30
C LYS A 15 14.58 12.03 -4.36
N ILE A 16 14.83 11.07 -3.48
CA ILE A 16 13.85 10.59 -2.48
C ILE A 16 13.47 11.71 -1.52
N TYR A 17 14.43 12.50 -1.05
CA TYR A 17 14.14 13.63 -0.15
C TYR A 17 13.38 14.78 -0.81
N CYS A 18 13.39 14.88 -2.14
CA CYS A 18 12.61 15.85 -2.89
C CYS A 18 11.16 15.40 -3.18
N LEU A 19 10.81 14.15 -2.85
CA LEU A 19 9.44 13.66 -2.98
C LEU A 19 8.50 14.32 -1.95
N GLU A 20 7.21 14.35 -2.27
CA GLU A 20 6.17 14.65 -1.29
C GLU A 20 6.21 13.66 -0.12
N ASP A 21 5.73 14.06 1.06
CA ASP A 21 5.87 13.30 2.30
C ASP A 21 5.34 11.86 2.20
N TYR A 22 4.17 11.66 1.60
CA TYR A 22 3.58 10.32 1.44
C TYR A 22 4.32 9.48 0.40
N GLN A 23 4.78 10.08 -0.70
CA GLN A 23 5.59 9.40 -1.70
C GLN A 23 6.94 8.96 -1.11
N ARG A 24 7.58 9.85 -0.34
CA ARG A 24 8.84 9.54 0.36
C ARG A 24 8.63 8.44 1.39
N ALA A 25 7.57 8.51 2.19
CA ALA A 25 7.24 7.47 3.16
C ALA A 25 7.00 6.13 2.48
N TRP A 26 6.30 6.11 1.35
CA TRP A 26 6.07 4.91 0.56
C TRP A 26 7.39 4.29 0.07
N VAL A 27 8.26 5.07 -0.55
CA VAL A 27 9.54 4.57 -1.10
C VAL A 27 10.43 4.01 0.02
N LEU A 28 10.54 4.73 1.13
CA LEU A 28 11.35 4.28 2.28
C LEU A 28 10.75 3.04 2.94
N PHE A 29 9.42 2.93 3.01
CA PHE A 29 8.74 1.77 3.59
C PHE A 29 8.82 0.54 2.69
N SER A 30 8.65 0.70 1.36
CA SER A 30 8.58 -0.42 0.42
C SER A 30 9.95 -0.96 0.01
N TYR A 31 10.94 -0.08 -0.16
CA TYR A 31 12.21 -0.41 -0.81
C TYR A 31 13.44 -0.35 0.11
N SER A 32 13.38 0.33 1.25
CA SER A 32 14.52 0.39 2.15
C SER A 32 14.62 -0.86 3.03
N LEU A 33 15.84 -1.21 3.45
CA LEU A 33 16.07 -2.28 4.41
C LEU A 33 15.60 -1.90 5.82
N GLN A 34 15.63 -0.62 6.16
CA GLN A 34 15.20 -0.09 7.47
C GLN A 34 13.76 0.40 7.39
N LYS A 35 12.82 -0.50 7.61
CA LYS A 35 11.39 -0.17 7.65
C LYS A 35 11.04 0.48 8.99
N LYS A 36 10.84 1.79 8.98
CA LYS A 36 10.45 2.55 10.17
C LYS A 36 8.94 2.55 10.34
N ARG A 37 8.46 2.44 11.58
CA ARG A 37 7.04 2.51 11.92
C ARG A 37 6.37 3.79 11.43
N ILE A 38 7.08 4.92 11.47
CA ILE A 38 6.54 6.20 11.01
C ILE A 38 6.17 6.17 9.52
N HIS A 39 6.95 5.51 8.68
CA HIS A 39 6.64 5.39 7.26
C HIS A 39 5.39 4.53 7.03
N HIS A 40 5.24 3.44 7.76
CA HIS A 40 4.03 2.61 7.73
C HIS A 40 2.78 3.40 8.14
N LEU A 41 2.88 4.20 9.20
CA LEU A 41 1.76 5.04 9.66
C LEU A 41 1.37 6.10 8.62
N LEU A 42 2.35 6.78 8.01
CA LEU A 42 2.09 7.79 6.98
C LEU A 42 1.43 7.19 5.73
N VAL A 43 1.90 6.03 5.29
CA VAL A 43 1.27 5.31 4.16
C VAL A 43 -0.15 4.90 4.51
N SER A 44 -0.37 4.37 5.71
CA SER A 44 -1.70 3.98 6.18
C SER A 44 -2.65 5.18 6.27
N GLU A 45 -2.16 6.33 6.71
CA GLU A 45 -2.90 7.59 6.75
C GLU A 45 -3.30 8.06 5.35
N PHE A 46 -2.37 8.00 4.40
CA PHE A 46 -2.65 8.33 3.00
C PHE A 46 -3.76 7.45 2.42
N ILE A 47 -3.67 6.13 2.62
CA ILE A 47 -4.72 5.19 2.19
C ILE A 47 -6.05 5.56 2.85
N TRP A 48 -6.04 5.85 4.15
CA TRP A 48 -7.25 6.22 4.88
C TRP A 48 -7.90 7.50 4.36
N MET A 49 -7.12 8.52 4.02
CA MET A 49 -7.66 9.74 3.41
C MET A 49 -8.41 9.45 2.11
N ARG A 50 -7.86 8.59 1.25
CA ARG A 50 -8.50 8.19 -0.02
C ARG A 50 -9.77 7.37 0.22
N VAL A 51 -9.77 6.50 1.22
CA VAL A 51 -10.97 5.74 1.63
C VAL A 51 -12.04 6.67 2.17
N ARG A 52 -11.70 7.63 3.02
CA ARG A 52 -12.64 8.64 3.53
C ARG A 52 -13.33 9.41 2.43
N GLU A 53 -12.63 9.82 1.40
CA GLU A 53 -13.22 10.47 0.23
C GLU A 53 -14.26 9.58 -0.44
N ARG A 54 -13.96 8.29 -0.57
CA ARG A 54 -14.88 7.31 -1.15
C ARG A 54 -16.09 7.01 -0.26
N LEU A 55 -15.98 7.20 1.05
CA LEU A 55 -17.07 7.05 2.01
C LEU A 55 -17.99 8.27 2.09
N ARG A 56 -17.59 9.40 1.51
CA ARG A 56 -18.35 10.65 1.58
C ARG A 56 -19.77 10.46 1.07
N GLY A 57 -20.75 10.86 1.88
CA GLY A 57 -22.18 10.70 1.59
C GLY A 57 -22.75 9.30 1.80
N LYS A 58 -21.94 8.32 2.22
CA LYS A 58 -22.41 6.98 2.56
C LYS A 58 -22.69 6.85 4.06
N ARG A 59 -23.72 6.10 4.40
CA ARG A 59 -23.99 5.72 5.81
C ARG A 59 -23.06 4.55 6.16
N VAL A 60 -22.13 4.79 7.06
CA VAL A 60 -21.21 3.78 7.58
C VAL A 60 -21.22 3.80 9.09
N THR A 61 -21.13 2.62 9.71
CA THR A 61 -21.08 2.49 11.18
C THR A 61 -19.67 2.80 11.69
N GLU A 62 -19.57 3.24 12.94
CA GLU A 62 -18.26 3.44 13.61
C GLU A 62 -17.42 2.15 13.60
N ARG A 63 -18.05 1.00 13.78
CA ARG A 63 -17.40 -0.31 13.69
C ARG A 63 -16.76 -0.53 12.32
N MET A 64 -17.48 -0.20 11.24
CA MET A 64 -16.95 -0.32 9.89
C MET A 64 -15.77 0.64 9.66
N ILE A 65 -15.87 1.87 10.13
CA ILE A 65 -14.78 2.85 10.07
C ILE A 65 -13.55 2.31 10.80
N GLY A 66 -13.68 1.82 12.00
CA GLY A 66 -12.58 1.22 12.77
C GLY A 66 -11.94 0.04 12.06
N ASN A 67 -12.74 -0.84 11.47
CA ASN A 67 -12.24 -1.96 10.68
C ASN A 67 -11.52 -1.52 9.41
N LEU A 68 -12.02 -0.52 8.70
CA LEU A 68 -11.36 0.02 7.52
C LEU A 68 -10.02 0.69 7.86
N ILE A 69 -9.93 1.40 8.99
CA ILE A 69 -8.67 1.97 9.48
C ILE A 69 -7.65 0.85 9.78
N ARG A 70 -8.08 -0.23 10.43
CA ARG A 70 -7.21 -1.40 10.67
C ARG A 70 -6.77 -2.04 9.36
N LEU A 71 -7.67 -2.13 8.39
CA LEU A 71 -7.41 -2.70 7.08
C LEU A 71 -6.37 -1.88 6.29
N THR A 72 -6.35 -0.55 6.41
CA THR A 72 -5.31 0.27 5.75
C THR A 72 -3.90 -0.12 6.17
N ARG A 73 -3.70 -0.47 7.43
CA ARG A 73 -2.39 -0.90 7.96
C ARG A 73 -1.96 -2.26 7.38
N ILE A 74 -2.91 -3.18 7.26
CA ILE A 74 -2.66 -4.51 6.66
C ILE A 74 -2.33 -4.36 5.18
N VAL A 75 -3.10 -3.54 4.46
CA VAL A 75 -2.87 -3.28 3.03
C VAL A 75 -1.54 -2.59 2.79
N ALA A 76 -1.17 -1.61 3.61
CA ALA A 76 0.13 -0.94 3.48
C ALA A 76 1.30 -1.93 3.55
N LEU A 77 1.26 -2.86 4.51
CA LEU A 77 2.27 -3.94 4.63
C LEU A 77 2.25 -4.84 3.40
N ASN A 78 1.08 -5.31 3.01
CA ASN A 78 0.91 -6.23 1.89
C ASN A 78 1.37 -5.62 0.57
N ALA A 79 0.97 -4.38 0.30
CA ALA A 79 1.34 -3.65 -0.91
C ALA A 79 2.84 -3.36 -0.96
N ALA A 80 3.48 -3.07 0.17
CA ALA A 80 4.93 -2.87 0.24
C ALA A 80 5.70 -4.15 -0.10
N VAL A 81 5.21 -5.32 0.32
CA VAL A 81 5.80 -6.61 -0.05
C VAL A 81 5.65 -6.85 -1.56
N ILE A 82 4.48 -6.55 -2.14
CA ILE A 82 4.24 -6.67 -3.58
C ILE A 82 5.18 -5.76 -4.37
N ALA A 83 5.33 -4.50 -3.96
CA ALA A 83 6.15 -3.50 -4.66
C ALA A 83 7.65 -3.78 -4.52
N GLY A 84 8.12 -4.01 -3.29
CA GLY A 84 9.54 -4.18 -2.97
C GLY A 84 10.09 -5.58 -3.26
N GLY A 85 9.22 -6.53 -3.62
CA GLY A 85 9.58 -7.94 -3.71
C GLY A 85 9.67 -8.60 -2.34
N VAL A 86 9.94 -9.91 -2.34
CA VAL A 86 10.02 -10.69 -1.10
C VAL A 86 11.28 -10.29 -0.33
N VAL A 87 11.11 -9.50 0.71
CA VAL A 87 12.14 -9.38 1.75
C VAL A 87 12.13 -10.69 2.54
N ALA A 88 13.29 -11.27 2.85
CA ALA A 88 13.39 -12.52 3.57
C ALA A 88 12.47 -12.54 4.80
N GLY A 89 11.54 -13.51 4.86
CA GLY A 89 10.56 -13.67 5.93
C GLY A 89 9.24 -12.89 5.79
N ALA A 90 9.08 -12.05 4.77
CA ALA A 90 7.81 -11.37 4.53
C ALA A 90 6.84 -12.26 3.74
N VAL A 91 5.64 -12.45 4.25
CA VAL A 91 4.59 -13.26 3.62
C VAL A 91 3.46 -12.34 3.16
N LEU A 92 2.96 -12.59 1.94
CA LEU A 92 1.75 -11.93 1.45
C LEU A 92 0.54 -12.32 2.29
N ILE A 93 -0.26 -11.32 2.67
CA ILE A 93 -1.49 -11.52 3.42
C ILE A 93 -2.63 -11.76 2.44
N ALA A 94 -3.22 -12.96 2.51
CA ALA A 94 -4.41 -13.28 1.72
C ALA A 94 -5.64 -12.50 2.23
N PRO A 95 -6.62 -12.18 1.36
CA PRO A 95 -7.85 -11.50 1.77
C PRO A 95 -8.59 -12.19 2.93
N SER A 96 -8.62 -13.53 2.95
CA SER A 96 -9.19 -14.32 4.04
C SER A 96 -8.49 -14.10 5.38
N CYS A 97 -7.15 -14.04 5.36
CA CYS A 97 -6.36 -13.74 6.55
C CYS A 97 -6.58 -12.30 7.03
N ALA A 98 -6.69 -11.35 6.11
CA ALA A 98 -7.02 -9.97 6.45
C ALA A 98 -8.41 -9.86 7.10
N ALA A 99 -9.41 -10.55 6.56
CA ALA A 99 -10.76 -10.63 7.15
C ALA A 99 -10.73 -11.18 8.57
N GLN A 100 -9.97 -12.25 8.81
CA GLN A 100 -9.80 -12.82 10.15
C GLN A 100 -9.13 -11.83 11.12
N GLN A 101 -8.12 -11.11 10.69
CA GLN A 101 -7.42 -10.14 11.54
C GLN A 101 -8.30 -8.97 11.99
N ILE A 102 -9.33 -8.63 11.23
CA ILE A 102 -10.32 -7.61 11.59
C ILE A 102 -11.65 -8.20 12.09
N ASP A 103 -11.67 -9.50 12.35
CA ASP A 103 -12.85 -10.23 12.88
C ASP A 103 -14.10 -10.08 12.01
N ILE A 104 -13.95 -10.34 10.71
CA ILE A 104 -15.05 -10.25 9.73
C ILE A 104 -15.31 -11.62 9.11
N LYS A 105 -16.59 -12.02 9.12
CA LYS A 105 -17.04 -13.27 8.50
C LYS A 105 -16.88 -13.22 6.96
N PRO A 106 -16.64 -14.36 6.27
CA PRO A 106 -16.44 -14.42 4.83
C PRO A 106 -17.53 -13.73 3.99
N ASN A 107 -18.81 -13.94 4.34
CA ASN A 107 -19.92 -13.31 3.62
C ASN A 107 -19.92 -11.79 3.77
N THR A 108 -19.70 -11.28 4.97
CA THR A 108 -19.62 -9.85 5.26
C THR A 108 -18.42 -9.22 4.56
N TRP A 109 -17.29 -9.94 4.53
CA TRP A 109 -16.11 -9.53 3.78
C TRP A 109 -16.43 -9.34 2.30
N SER A 110 -17.00 -10.35 1.67
CA SER A 110 -17.33 -10.32 0.23
C SER A 110 -18.30 -9.21 -0.13
N GLN A 111 -19.29 -8.93 0.74
CA GLN A 111 -20.31 -7.92 0.49
C GLN A 111 -19.85 -6.49 0.77
N HIS A 112 -19.05 -6.26 1.83
CA HIS A 112 -18.81 -4.92 2.35
C HIS A 112 -17.34 -4.48 2.39
N TYR A 113 -16.38 -5.40 2.40
CA TYR A 113 -14.96 -5.08 2.60
C TYR A 113 -14.07 -5.38 1.39
N LYS A 114 -14.39 -6.39 0.60
CA LYS A 114 -13.58 -6.79 -0.56
C LYS A 114 -13.33 -5.65 -1.54
N GLY A 115 -14.33 -4.82 -1.81
CA GLY A 115 -14.20 -3.65 -2.67
C GLY A 115 -13.20 -2.63 -2.13
N TYR A 116 -13.18 -2.40 -0.81
CA TYR A 116 -12.22 -1.52 -0.15
C TYR A 116 -10.80 -2.12 -0.12
N TRP A 117 -10.67 -3.42 0.10
CA TRP A 117 -9.41 -4.13 -0.02
C TRP A 117 -8.75 -3.89 -1.39
N CYS A 118 -9.49 -4.10 -2.47
CA CYS A 118 -9.00 -3.87 -3.82
C CYS A 118 -8.66 -2.40 -4.06
N PHE A 119 -9.54 -1.48 -3.65
CA PHE A 119 -9.33 -0.04 -3.79
C PHE A 119 -8.08 0.45 -3.05
N MET A 120 -7.86 0.00 -1.82
CA MET A 120 -6.68 0.36 -1.03
C MET A 120 -5.38 -0.10 -1.71
N HIS A 121 -5.38 -1.29 -2.32
CA HIS A 121 -4.23 -1.76 -3.09
C HIS A 121 -4.02 -0.93 -4.37
N GLU A 122 -5.09 -0.51 -5.04
CA GLU A 122 -5.00 0.41 -6.19
C GLU A 122 -4.38 1.74 -5.78
N VAL A 123 -4.78 2.30 -4.64
CA VAL A 123 -4.18 3.52 -4.08
C VAL A 123 -2.68 3.37 -3.85
N CYS A 124 -2.24 2.23 -3.30
CA CYS A 124 -0.81 1.94 -3.13
C CYS A 124 -0.08 1.81 -4.47
N CYS A 125 -0.71 1.19 -5.46
CA CYS A 125 -0.14 1.08 -6.81
C CYS A 125 0.03 2.44 -7.47
N GLU A 126 -0.95 3.33 -7.36
CA GLU A 126 -0.88 4.70 -7.86
C GLU A 126 0.26 5.47 -7.18
N LEU A 127 0.35 5.39 -5.84
CA LEU A 127 1.39 6.04 -5.06
C LEU A 127 2.79 5.55 -5.45
N ASP A 128 2.97 4.24 -5.63
CA ASP A 128 4.23 3.65 -6.10
C ASP A 128 4.60 4.15 -7.49
N HIS A 129 3.64 4.15 -8.41
CA HIS A 129 3.84 4.61 -9.78
C HIS A 129 4.26 6.08 -9.84
N GLU A 130 3.57 6.96 -9.14
CA GLU A 130 3.88 8.39 -9.08
C GLU A 130 5.27 8.64 -8.48
N ALA A 131 5.59 7.97 -7.37
CA ALA A 131 6.89 8.09 -6.72
C ALA A 131 8.03 7.62 -7.62
N LEU A 132 7.88 6.48 -8.29
CA LEU A 132 8.91 5.91 -9.17
C LEU A 132 9.08 6.71 -10.45
N ILE A 133 8.02 7.26 -11.05
CA ILE A 133 8.13 8.19 -12.18
C ILE A 133 8.96 9.41 -11.80
N THR A 134 8.68 10.00 -10.64
CA THR A 134 9.40 11.18 -10.17
C THR A 134 10.87 10.89 -9.91
N ILE A 135 11.21 9.73 -9.36
CA ILE A 135 12.60 9.36 -9.05
C ILE A 135 13.36 8.94 -10.30
N MET A 136 12.79 8.10 -11.14
CA MET A 136 13.50 7.34 -12.19
C MET A 136 13.18 7.81 -13.60
N GLY A 137 12.13 8.62 -13.80
CA GLY A 137 11.67 9.05 -15.12
C GLY A 137 11.12 7.90 -15.99
N ILE A 138 10.77 6.75 -15.40
CA ILE A 138 10.38 5.53 -16.12
C ILE A 138 8.87 5.53 -16.37
N LYS A 139 8.47 5.64 -17.63
CA LYS A 139 7.07 5.58 -18.07
C LYS A 139 6.45 4.16 -18.10
N ASN A 140 7.21 3.09 -17.88
CA ASN A 140 6.81 1.70 -18.20
C ASN A 140 6.40 0.82 -17.00
N HIS A 141 5.99 1.39 -15.86
CA HIS A 141 5.55 0.60 -14.71
C HIS A 141 4.16 -0.03 -14.86
N GLN A 142 3.36 0.34 -15.85
CA GLN A 142 1.99 -0.17 -16.02
C GLN A 142 1.88 -1.71 -16.16
N LYS A 143 2.89 -2.38 -16.70
CA LYS A 143 2.87 -3.86 -16.86
C LYS A 143 2.94 -4.60 -15.53
N LYS A 144 3.67 -4.09 -14.54
CA LYS A 144 3.87 -4.74 -13.23
C LYS A 144 2.58 -4.76 -12.40
N TYR A 145 1.77 -3.71 -12.51
CA TYR A 145 0.54 -3.57 -11.74
C TYR A 145 -0.64 -4.40 -12.27
N LYS A 146 -0.68 -4.68 -13.58
CA LYS A 146 -1.66 -5.62 -14.12
C LYS A 146 -1.49 -7.03 -13.55
N PHE A 147 -0.27 -7.47 -13.31
CA PHE A 147 0.04 -8.78 -12.71
C PHE A 147 -0.35 -8.84 -11.22
N ALA A 148 -0.06 -7.78 -10.46
CA ALA A 148 -0.44 -7.68 -9.05
C ALA A 148 -1.98 -7.63 -8.89
N LYS A 149 -2.68 -6.93 -9.78
CA LYS A 149 -4.15 -6.86 -9.79
C LYS A 149 -4.82 -8.23 -9.93
N VAL A 150 -4.28 -9.11 -10.77
CA VAL A 150 -4.81 -10.46 -10.98
C VAL A 150 -4.59 -11.35 -9.74
N ASN A 151 -3.47 -11.20 -9.05
CA ASN A 151 -3.14 -12.02 -7.88
C ASN A 151 -3.79 -11.54 -6.58
N ILE A 152 -4.20 -10.28 -6.49
CA ILE A 152 -4.89 -9.71 -5.33
C ILE A 152 -6.39 -10.03 -5.35
N LEU A 153 -6.95 -10.26 -6.55
CA LEU A 153 -8.38 -10.50 -6.75
C LEU A 153 -8.77 -11.99 -6.72
N ARG A 154 -7.79 -12.90 -6.77
CA ARG A 154 -7.97 -14.34 -6.61
C ARG A 154 -7.78 -14.79 -5.17
#